data_681963277051619609bb1cbfdaba44c0
#
_entry.id   681963277051619609bb1cbfdaba44c0
#
_cell.length_a   1.000
_cell.length_b   1.000
_cell.length_c   1.000
_cell.angle_alpha   90.00
_cell.angle_beta   90.00
_cell.angle_gamma   90.00
#
_symmetry.space_group_name_H-M   'P 1'
#
loop_
_entity.id
_entity.type
_entity.pdbx_description
1 polymer ?
#
loop_
_entity_poly.entity_id
_entity_poly.type
_entity_poly.pdbx_seq_one_letter_code
_entity_poly.pdbx_strand_id
1 'polypeptide(L)'
;MGQEPIVSREVDREWETWSEEDIPQKGLVYWKTLISKGVTRSENLTLGVASLPPGGALREHRHTQEEVYLVLDGSGLVRVGAEELAVEAGTAVFVPGDALHSCENTGASDLRVAYVFPADAFEDIEYVFEG
;
A
#
# COMPACT_ATOMS: atom_id res chain seq x y z
N MET A 1 -9.24 -27.39 9.21
CA MET A 1 -9.95 -26.30 8.63
C MET A 1 -9.36 -24.95 8.94
N GLY A 2 -9.34 -24.38 10.06
CA GLY A 2 -8.83 -23.03 10.32
C GLY A 2 -7.33 -22.92 10.54
N GLN A 3 -6.60 -24.01 10.49
CA GLN A 3 -5.19 -24.03 10.86
C GLN A 3 -4.24 -24.28 9.69
N GLU A 4 -4.76 -24.39 8.49
CA GLU A 4 -3.93 -24.62 7.32
C GLU A 4 -3.29 -23.31 6.88
N PRO A 5 -2.00 -23.35 6.54
CA PRO A 5 -1.36 -22.14 6.02
C PRO A 5 -1.91 -21.78 4.65
N ILE A 6 -1.83 -20.50 4.32
CA ILE A 6 -2.19 -19.97 3.01
C ILE A 6 -0.89 -19.54 2.33
N VAL A 7 -0.75 -19.92 1.07
CA VAL A 7 0.36 -19.47 0.22
C VAL A 7 -0.24 -18.67 -0.94
N SER A 8 0.21 -17.44 -1.09
CA SER A 8 -0.23 -16.58 -2.17
C SER A 8 1.01 -15.99 -2.84
N ARG A 9 1.08 -16.11 -4.17
CA ARG A 9 2.25 -15.66 -4.92
C ARG A 9 1.91 -14.44 -5.76
N GLU A 10 2.78 -13.46 -5.73
CA GLU A 10 2.62 -12.24 -6.51
C GLU A 10 2.44 -12.55 -8.00
N VAL A 11 3.19 -13.52 -8.52
CA VAL A 11 3.15 -13.88 -9.94
C VAL A 11 1.78 -14.38 -10.38
N ASP A 12 0.98 -14.89 -9.45
CA ASP A 12 -0.35 -15.42 -9.74
C ASP A 12 -1.45 -14.36 -9.62
N ARG A 13 -1.10 -13.13 -9.30
CA ARG A 13 -2.05 -12.02 -9.13
C ARG A 13 -1.87 -11.00 -10.23
N GLU A 14 -2.94 -10.29 -10.53
CA GLU A 14 -2.89 -9.22 -11.52
C GLU A 14 -2.75 -7.86 -10.82
N TRP A 15 -2.09 -6.92 -11.51
CA TRP A 15 -1.99 -5.56 -11.02
C TRP A 15 -3.35 -4.87 -11.10
N GLU A 16 -3.68 -4.13 -10.06
CA GLU A 16 -4.84 -3.25 -10.00
C GLU A 16 -4.34 -1.82 -9.95
N THR A 17 -5.20 -0.89 -10.33
CA THR A 17 -4.91 0.54 -10.21
C THR A 17 -6.23 1.30 -10.16
N TRP A 18 -6.16 2.58 -9.84
CA TRP A 18 -7.33 3.44 -9.87
C TRP A 18 -7.85 3.62 -11.29
N SER A 19 -9.11 4.01 -11.43
CA SER A 19 -9.65 4.40 -12.74
C SER A 19 -8.91 5.63 -13.25
N GLU A 20 -8.87 5.83 -14.57
CA GLU A 20 -8.21 6.99 -15.16
C GLU A 20 -8.74 8.31 -14.59
N GLU A 21 -10.03 8.36 -14.27
CA GLU A 21 -10.65 9.56 -13.69
C GLU A 21 -10.10 9.88 -12.31
N ASP A 22 -9.73 8.87 -11.54
CA ASP A 22 -9.29 9.02 -10.16
C ASP A 22 -7.78 9.26 -10.02
N ILE A 23 -6.99 8.91 -11.02
CA ILE A 23 -5.53 9.03 -10.95
C ILE A 23 -5.07 10.46 -10.61
N PRO A 24 -5.62 11.53 -11.20
CA PRO A 24 -5.17 12.89 -10.85
C PRO A 24 -5.31 13.21 -9.37
N GLN A 25 -6.33 12.70 -8.71
CA GLN A 25 -6.55 12.94 -7.27
C GLN A 25 -5.78 11.95 -6.41
N LYS A 26 -5.70 10.69 -6.83
CA LYS A 26 -5.19 9.61 -5.99
C LYS A 26 -3.74 9.24 -6.26
N GLY A 27 -3.25 9.53 -7.46
CA GLY A 27 -1.89 9.24 -7.88
C GLY A 27 -1.79 7.99 -8.75
N LEU A 28 -0.65 7.83 -9.43
CA LEU A 28 -0.39 6.65 -10.24
C LEU A 28 0.34 5.61 -9.41
N VAL A 29 -0.36 4.55 -9.08
CA VAL A 29 0.15 3.44 -8.30
C VAL A 29 -0.57 2.17 -8.72
N TYR A 30 0.16 1.06 -8.70
CA TYR A 30 -0.40 -0.27 -8.97
C TYR A 30 -0.25 -1.11 -7.72
N TRP A 31 -1.17 -2.05 -7.52
CA TRP A 31 -1.08 -2.94 -6.36
C TRP A 31 -1.58 -4.34 -6.70
N LYS A 32 -1.12 -5.30 -5.89
CA LYS A 32 -1.60 -6.69 -5.89
C LYS A 32 -1.94 -7.05 -4.47
N THR A 33 -3.14 -7.56 -4.26
CA THR A 33 -3.57 -8.03 -2.95
C THR A 33 -3.16 -9.49 -2.82
N LEU A 34 -2.37 -9.82 -1.81
CA LEU A 34 -1.85 -11.17 -1.61
C LEU A 34 -2.63 -11.95 -0.57
N ILE A 35 -2.85 -11.36 0.60
CA ILE A 35 -3.61 -11.96 1.68
C ILE A 35 -4.74 -11.01 2.05
N SER A 36 -5.96 -11.45 1.87
CA SER A 36 -7.15 -10.64 2.14
C SER A 36 -8.37 -11.53 2.01
N LYS A 37 -9.34 -11.36 2.89
CA LYS A 37 -10.61 -12.07 2.77
C LYS A 37 -11.23 -11.76 1.39
N GLY A 38 -11.72 -12.78 0.72
CA GLY A 38 -12.21 -12.65 -0.65
C GLY A 38 -11.16 -13.05 -1.70
N VAL A 39 -9.87 -12.93 -1.38
CA VAL A 39 -8.76 -13.39 -2.24
C VAL A 39 -8.20 -14.69 -1.67
N THR A 40 -8.03 -14.73 -0.36
CA THR A 40 -7.58 -15.90 0.39
C THR A 40 -8.41 -16.00 1.67
N ARG A 41 -8.14 -17.00 2.48
CA ARG A 41 -8.63 -16.99 3.85
C ARG A 41 -7.76 -16.02 4.64
N SER A 42 -8.37 -15.18 5.43
CA SER A 42 -7.66 -14.28 6.33
C SER A 42 -8.58 -13.83 7.46
N GLU A 43 -7.95 -13.57 8.60
CA GLU A 43 -8.59 -12.96 9.75
C GLU A 43 -7.64 -11.89 10.28
N ASN A 44 -8.12 -10.66 10.40
CA ASN A 44 -7.39 -9.55 11.00
C ASN A 44 -6.14 -9.05 10.26
N LEU A 45 -5.80 -9.62 9.11
CA LEU A 45 -4.62 -9.17 8.37
C LEU A 45 -4.89 -9.08 6.88
N THR A 46 -4.46 -7.99 6.30
CA THR A 46 -4.43 -7.79 4.86
C THR A 46 -3.01 -7.44 4.46
N LEU A 47 -2.47 -8.16 3.49
CA LEU A 47 -1.12 -7.93 2.95
C LEU A 47 -1.19 -7.76 1.45
N GLY A 48 -0.53 -6.75 0.95
CA GLY A 48 -0.37 -6.55 -0.49
C GLY A 48 0.98 -5.97 -0.82
N VAL A 49 1.25 -5.82 -2.11
CA VAL A 49 2.41 -5.12 -2.64
C VAL A 49 1.95 -4.04 -3.59
N ALA A 50 2.58 -2.88 -3.48
CA ALA A 50 2.34 -1.75 -4.36
C ALA A 50 3.59 -1.52 -5.22
N SER A 51 3.38 -1.02 -6.41
CA SER A 51 4.46 -0.60 -7.31
C SER A 51 4.13 0.79 -7.83
N LEU A 52 5.07 1.71 -7.62
CA LEU A 52 4.95 3.08 -8.11
C LEU A 52 6.02 3.28 -9.17
N PRO A 53 5.65 3.58 -10.42
CA PRO A 53 6.65 3.88 -11.44
C PRO A 53 7.35 5.21 -11.12
N PRO A 54 8.47 5.52 -11.77
CA PRO A 54 9.11 6.82 -11.58
C PRO A 54 8.11 7.96 -11.76
N GLY A 55 8.07 8.87 -10.79
CA GLY A 55 7.08 9.94 -10.75
C GLY A 55 5.70 9.53 -10.26
N GLY A 56 5.47 8.23 -10.03
CA GLY A 56 4.21 7.75 -9.49
C GLY A 56 4.07 8.07 -8.01
N ALA A 57 2.85 8.04 -7.54
CA ALA A 57 2.55 8.36 -6.15
C ALA A 57 1.22 7.77 -5.71
N LEU A 58 1.11 7.48 -4.41
CA LEU A 58 -0.16 7.37 -3.72
C LEU A 58 -0.31 8.68 -2.97
N ARG A 59 -1.26 9.51 -3.42
CA ARG A 59 -1.37 10.88 -2.92
C ARG A 59 -1.95 10.90 -1.52
N GLU A 60 -1.87 12.04 -0.87
CA GLU A 60 -2.25 12.17 0.53
C GLU A 60 -3.68 11.70 0.80
N HIS A 61 -3.82 10.83 1.77
CA HIS A 61 -5.07 10.21 2.16
C HIS A 61 -4.98 9.76 3.61
N ARG A 62 -6.10 9.30 4.15
CA ARG A 62 -6.16 8.66 5.46
C ARG A 62 -7.18 7.55 5.45
N HIS A 63 -7.07 6.66 6.41
CA HIS A 63 -8.01 5.60 6.74
C HIS A 63 -7.89 5.31 8.23
N THR A 64 -8.91 4.68 8.80
CA THR A 64 -8.96 4.46 10.25
C THR A 64 -7.92 3.45 10.73
N GLN A 65 -7.56 2.50 9.89
CA GLN A 65 -6.61 1.45 10.24
C GLN A 65 -5.18 1.98 10.27
N GLU A 66 -4.40 1.48 11.22
CA GLU A 66 -2.96 1.66 11.15
C GLU A 66 -2.39 0.80 10.05
N GLU A 67 -1.19 1.12 9.60
CA GLU A 67 -0.58 0.44 8.46
C GLU A 67 0.93 0.37 8.63
N VAL A 68 1.53 -0.69 8.09
CA VAL A 68 2.99 -0.76 7.98
C VAL A 68 3.35 -0.84 6.52
N TYR A 69 4.31 -0.01 6.11
CA TYR A 69 4.99 -0.12 4.82
C TYR A 69 6.35 -0.77 5.03
N LEU A 70 6.71 -1.68 4.17
CA LEU A 70 8.07 -2.19 4.06
C LEU A 70 8.53 -1.98 2.63
N VAL A 71 9.52 -1.14 2.43
CA VAL A 71 10.08 -0.89 1.10
C VAL A 71 10.90 -2.10 0.67
N LEU A 72 10.53 -2.67 -0.46
CA LEU A 72 11.18 -3.87 -1.01
C LEU A 72 12.26 -3.50 -2.02
N ASP A 73 12.05 -2.44 -2.79
CA ASP A 73 12.95 -2.05 -3.86
C ASP A 73 12.71 -0.58 -4.20
N GLY A 74 13.77 0.10 -4.66
CA GLY A 74 13.69 1.49 -5.04
C GLY A 74 13.87 2.46 -3.90
N SER A 75 13.57 3.72 -4.15
CA SER A 75 13.66 4.80 -3.16
C SER A 75 12.51 5.78 -3.36
N GLY A 76 12.14 6.44 -2.29
CA GLY A 76 11.02 7.37 -2.36
C GLY A 76 10.91 8.24 -1.13
N LEU A 77 9.78 8.93 -1.05
CA LEU A 77 9.44 9.82 0.04
C LEU A 77 8.09 9.42 0.60
N VAL A 78 8.02 9.17 1.90
CA VAL A 78 6.77 8.91 2.61
C VAL A 78 6.51 10.09 3.52
N ARG A 79 5.31 10.67 3.43
CA ARG A 79 4.89 11.71 4.36
C ARG A 79 3.87 11.12 5.32
N VAL A 80 4.04 11.41 6.60
CA VAL A 80 3.09 11.03 7.64
C VAL A 80 2.84 12.25 8.50
N GLY A 81 1.64 12.82 8.41
CA GLY A 81 1.35 14.10 9.04
C GLY A 81 2.26 15.19 8.49
N ALA A 82 3.01 15.84 9.37
CA ALA A 82 3.94 16.90 8.99
C ALA A 82 5.36 16.39 8.71
N GLU A 83 5.61 15.09 8.90
CA GLU A 83 6.95 14.53 8.74
C GLU A 83 7.18 14.02 7.33
N GLU A 84 8.36 14.25 6.82
CA GLU A 84 8.81 13.72 5.53
C GLU A 84 9.94 12.73 5.77
N LEU A 85 9.79 11.53 5.23
CA LEU A 85 10.68 10.42 5.51
C LEU A 85 11.25 9.91 4.18
N ALA A 86 12.57 10.05 4.01
CA ALA A 86 13.23 9.42 2.86
C ALA A 86 13.32 7.92 3.13
N VAL A 87 12.90 7.11 2.18
CA VAL A 87 12.86 5.65 2.32
C VAL A 87 13.57 4.97 1.16
N GLU A 88 14.10 3.79 1.44
CA GLU A 88 14.77 2.95 0.46
C GLU A 88 14.54 1.49 0.83
N ALA A 89 14.99 0.57 0.00
CA ALA A 89 14.82 -0.86 0.26
C ALA A 89 15.28 -1.22 1.67
N GLY A 90 14.43 -1.95 2.38
CA GLY A 90 14.68 -2.35 3.77
C GLY A 90 14.14 -1.38 4.82
N THR A 91 13.54 -0.28 4.42
CA THR A 91 12.93 0.68 5.35
C THR A 91 11.51 0.26 5.69
N ALA A 92 11.18 0.20 6.98
CA ALA A 92 9.81 0.00 7.44
C ALA A 92 9.27 1.30 8.03
N VAL A 93 8.01 1.63 7.72
CA VAL A 93 7.34 2.81 8.24
C VAL A 93 6.03 2.39 8.88
N PHE A 94 5.82 2.80 10.13
CA PHE A 94 4.54 2.64 10.79
C PHE A 94 3.70 3.89 10.58
N VAL A 95 2.49 3.70 10.06
CA VAL A 95 1.54 4.79 9.83
C VAL A 95 0.41 4.65 10.84
N PRO A 96 0.28 5.60 11.79
CA PRO A 96 -0.80 5.55 12.77
C PRO A 96 -2.18 5.63 12.09
N GLY A 97 -3.19 5.07 12.74
CA GLY A 97 -4.57 5.19 12.26
C GLY A 97 -4.99 6.65 12.12
N ASP A 98 -5.74 6.94 11.08
CA ASP A 98 -6.25 8.28 10.73
C ASP A 98 -5.19 9.33 10.39
N ALA A 99 -3.91 8.99 10.40
CA ALA A 99 -2.87 9.93 10.00
C ALA A 99 -2.91 10.17 8.49
N LEU A 100 -2.85 11.44 8.09
CA LEU A 100 -2.68 11.78 6.68
C LEU A 100 -1.31 11.29 6.23
N HIS A 101 -1.28 10.56 5.12
CA HIS A 101 -0.01 10.03 4.62
C HIS A 101 -0.01 9.88 3.11
N SER A 102 1.18 9.83 2.56
CA SER A 102 1.40 9.67 1.12
C SER A 102 2.71 8.95 0.88
N CYS A 103 2.85 8.42 -0.33
CA CYS A 103 4.07 7.76 -0.77
C CYS A 103 4.36 8.19 -2.20
N GLU A 104 5.60 8.56 -2.48
CA GLU A 104 6.00 9.09 -3.78
C GLU A 104 7.29 8.44 -4.22
N ASN A 105 7.36 8.03 -5.48
CA ASN A 105 8.58 7.53 -6.07
C ASN A 105 9.44 8.71 -6.54
N THR A 106 10.56 8.91 -5.89
CA THR A 106 11.52 9.97 -6.23
C THR A 106 12.76 9.43 -6.94
N GLY A 107 12.80 8.13 -7.20
CA GLY A 107 13.91 7.47 -7.86
C GLY A 107 13.72 7.29 -9.35
N ALA A 108 14.65 6.56 -9.96
CA ALA A 108 14.65 6.32 -11.40
C ALA A 108 14.10 4.93 -11.79
N SER A 109 13.84 4.09 -10.82
CA SER A 109 13.25 2.76 -11.02
C SER A 109 11.98 2.62 -10.21
N ASP A 110 11.23 1.54 -10.39
CA ASP A 110 10.00 1.31 -9.66
C ASP A 110 10.25 1.26 -8.16
N LEU A 111 9.39 1.92 -7.40
CA LEU A 111 9.37 1.83 -5.96
C LEU A 111 8.37 0.73 -5.59
N ARG A 112 8.86 -0.33 -4.94
CA ARG A 112 8.02 -1.45 -4.54
C ARG A 112 7.90 -1.49 -3.03
N VAL A 113 6.67 -1.58 -2.57
CA VAL A 113 6.36 -1.48 -1.13
C VAL A 113 5.36 -2.56 -0.77
N ALA A 114 5.69 -3.35 0.26
CA ALA A 114 4.71 -4.23 0.88
C ALA A 114 3.92 -3.42 1.90
N TYR A 115 2.62 -3.66 2.01
CA TYR A 115 1.79 -2.99 2.99
C TYR A 115 0.94 -4.00 3.75
N VAL A 116 0.75 -3.73 5.04
CA VAL A 116 -0.02 -4.58 5.94
C VAL A 116 -1.01 -3.73 6.72
N PHE A 117 -2.25 -4.19 6.75
CA PHE A 117 -3.33 -3.58 7.55
C PHE A 117 -3.89 -4.61 8.53
N PRO A 118 -4.30 -4.20 9.73
CA PRO A 118 -5.05 -5.05 10.65
C PRO A 118 -6.55 -5.06 10.28
N ALA A 119 -6.85 -5.62 9.13
CA ALA A 119 -8.23 -5.69 8.61
C ALA A 119 -8.40 -7.03 7.90
N ASP A 120 -9.61 -7.56 7.93
CA ASP A 120 -9.92 -8.85 7.31
C ASP A 120 -9.75 -8.81 5.79
N ALA A 121 -10.15 -7.72 5.18
CA ALA A 121 -10.13 -7.57 3.74
C ALA A 121 -9.66 -6.16 3.32
N PHE A 122 -8.98 -6.10 2.19
CA PHE A 122 -8.55 -4.83 1.63
C PHE A 122 -9.74 -3.90 1.33
N GLU A 123 -10.85 -4.46 0.88
CA GLU A 123 -12.04 -3.68 0.58
C GLU A 123 -12.68 -3.03 1.82
N ASP A 124 -12.29 -3.46 3.03
CA ASP A 124 -12.77 -2.84 4.27
C ASP A 124 -12.03 -1.53 4.57
N ILE A 125 -10.94 -1.26 3.86
CA ILE A 125 -10.15 -0.05 4.06
C ILE A 125 -10.79 1.09 3.27
N GLU A 126 -11.30 2.08 3.99
CA GLU A 126 -11.94 3.23 3.37
C GLU A 126 -10.94 4.38 3.25
N TYR A 127 -10.41 4.56 2.03
CA TYR A 127 -9.46 5.63 1.71
C TYR A 127 -10.19 6.95 1.59
N VAL A 128 -9.73 7.95 2.34
CA VAL A 128 -10.28 9.31 2.27
C VAL A 128 -9.20 10.23 1.70
N PHE A 129 -9.44 10.71 0.49
CA PHE A 129 -8.57 11.68 -0.18
C PHE A 129 -9.23 13.05 -0.03
N GLU A 130 -8.51 13.98 0.56
CA GLU A 130 -9.00 15.33 0.79
C GLU A 130 -8.27 16.30 -0.14
N GLY A 131 -8.98 16.91 -0.97
CA GLY A 131 -8.43 17.89 -1.88
C GLY A 131 -8.58 17.49 -3.33
#